data_9d9d3a93f0e63b2919681eea73e491c8
#
_entry.id   9d9d3a93f0e63b2919681eea73e491c8
#
_cell.length_a   1.000
_cell.length_b   1.000
_cell.length_c   1.000
_cell.angle_alpha   90.00
_cell.angle_beta   90.00
_cell.angle_gamma   90.00
#
_symmetry.space_group_name_H-M   'P 1'
#
loop_
_entity.id
_entity.type
_entity.pdbx_description
1 polymer ?
#
loop_
_entity_poly.entity_id
_entity_poly.type
_entity_poly.pdbx_seq_one_letter_code
_entity_poly.pdbx_strand_id
1 'polypeptide(L)' 'MRKYEKIGSGYANKNPKHTPNSKHPMFTGEMTINEEKVSIALWRNESYGKESFSIQATKVTDEEEQ' A
#
# COMPACT_ATOMS: atom_id res chain seq x y z
N MET A 1 -6.97 3.18 -27.88
CA MET A 1 -7.96 3.34 -26.80
C MET A 1 -7.63 2.43 -25.64
N ARG A 2 -7.66 2.98 -24.43
CA ARG A 2 -7.33 2.19 -23.25
C ARG A 2 -8.57 1.52 -22.71
N LYS A 3 -8.38 0.32 -22.25
CA LYS A 3 -9.40 -0.37 -21.49
C LYS A 3 -8.96 -0.52 -20.06
N TYR A 4 -9.89 -0.40 -19.16
CA TYR A 4 -9.61 -0.54 -17.73
C TYR A 4 -10.37 -1.75 -17.22
N GLU A 5 -9.63 -2.66 -16.65
CA GLU A 5 -10.22 -3.87 -16.11
C GLU A 5 -9.88 -3.96 -14.64
N LYS A 6 -10.89 -4.09 -13.79
CA LYS A 6 -10.67 -4.18 -12.36
C LYS A 6 -10.15 -5.57 -12.03
N ILE A 7 -8.98 -5.64 -11.43
CA ILE A 7 -8.38 -6.91 -11.06
C ILE A 7 -8.33 -7.11 -9.57
N GLY A 8 -8.71 -6.09 -8.79
CA GLY A 8 -8.68 -6.23 -7.35
C GLY A 8 -9.17 -4.97 -6.68
N SER A 9 -9.22 -5.03 -5.37
CA SER A 9 -9.61 -3.89 -4.57
C SER A 9 -9.07 -4.07 -3.16
N GLY A 10 -9.11 -2.99 -2.41
CA GLY A 10 -8.60 -3.03 -1.06
C GLY A 10 -8.82 -1.72 -0.35
N TYR A 11 -8.06 -1.52 0.70
CA TYR A 11 -8.20 -0.33 1.52
C TYR A 11 -6.85 0.01 2.12
N ALA A 12 -6.72 1.24 2.59
CA ALA A 12 -5.56 1.69 3.31
C ALA A 12 -6.02 2.63 4.40
N ASN A 13 -5.45 2.47 5.58
CA ASN A 13 -5.79 3.28 6.72
C ASN A 13 -4.55 4.00 7.21
N LYS A 14 -4.76 5.10 7.91
CA LYS A 14 -3.67 5.87 8.45
C LYS A 14 -2.92 5.02 9.48
N ASN A 15 -1.60 5.03 9.37
CA ASN A 15 -0.75 4.25 10.27
C ASN A 15 -0.53 5.06 11.55
N PRO A 16 -1.04 4.58 12.69
CA PRO A 16 -0.89 5.32 13.94
C PRO A 16 0.56 5.43 14.42
N LYS A 17 1.44 4.59 13.90
CA LYS A 17 2.85 4.65 14.27
C LYS A 17 3.64 5.63 13.43
N HIS A 18 3.00 6.26 12.45
CA HIS A 18 3.69 7.21 11.60
C HIS A 18 3.90 8.53 12.33
N THR A 19 5.12 9.04 12.28
CA THR A 19 5.43 10.37 12.78
C THR A 19 6.22 11.08 11.70
N PRO A 20 6.30 12.43 11.76
CA PRO A 20 7.00 13.16 10.71
C PRO A 20 8.45 12.75 10.52
N ASN A 21 9.10 12.26 11.57
CA ASN A 21 10.50 11.90 11.48
C ASN A 21 10.73 10.41 11.42
N SER A 22 9.69 9.62 11.30
CA SER A 22 9.84 8.18 11.27
C SER A 22 9.93 7.69 9.83
N LYS A 23 10.42 6.48 9.67
CA LYS A 23 10.49 5.85 8.37
C LYS A 23 9.29 4.93 8.12
N HIS A 24 8.32 4.97 9.03
CA HIS A 24 7.12 4.16 8.87
C HIS A 24 6.25 4.72 7.76
N PRO A 25 5.54 3.87 7.04
CA PRO A 25 4.62 4.35 6.03
C PRO A 25 3.49 5.17 6.64
N MET A 26 2.99 6.12 5.87
CA MET A 26 1.90 6.96 6.32
C MET A 26 0.59 6.21 6.33
N PHE A 27 0.38 5.33 5.36
CA PHE A 27 -0.82 4.51 5.27
C PHE A 27 -0.44 3.06 5.07
N THR A 28 -1.22 2.17 5.64
CA THR A 28 -1.04 0.74 5.44
C THR A 28 -2.39 0.12 5.21
N GLY A 29 -2.41 -1.02 4.52
CA GLY A 29 -3.67 -1.67 4.27
C GLY A 29 -3.45 -2.99 3.55
N GLU A 30 -4.52 -3.47 2.95
CA GLU A 30 -4.52 -4.74 2.25
C GLU A 30 -5.34 -4.62 0.99
N MET A 31 -4.95 -5.39 0.01
CA MET A 31 -5.67 -5.52 -1.25
C MET A 31 -5.79 -6.97 -1.62
N THR A 32 -6.80 -7.27 -2.41
CA THR A 32 -6.94 -8.56 -3.04
C THR A 32 -6.84 -8.36 -4.54
N ILE A 33 -5.86 -9.00 -5.16
CA ILE A 33 -5.62 -8.89 -6.59
C ILE A 33 -5.63 -10.29 -7.16
N ASN A 34 -6.58 -10.55 -8.09
CA ASN A 34 -6.72 -11.87 -8.70
C ASN A 34 -6.78 -12.97 -7.64
N GLU A 35 -7.56 -12.72 -6.59
CA GLU A 35 -7.78 -13.66 -5.49
C GLU A 35 -6.54 -13.90 -4.63
N GLU A 36 -5.54 -13.03 -4.75
CA GLU A 36 -4.37 -13.11 -3.90
C GLU A 36 -4.34 -11.91 -2.97
N LYS A 37 -4.04 -12.19 -1.71
CA LYS A 37 -3.99 -11.14 -0.71
C LYS A 37 -2.62 -10.46 -0.74
N VAL A 38 -2.64 -9.14 -0.76
CA VAL A 38 -1.44 -8.34 -0.84
C VAL A 38 -1.50 -7.27 0.24
N SER A 39 -0.40 -7.12 0.95
CA SER A 39 -0.25 -6.05 1.93
C SER A 39 0.34 -4.84 1.23
N ILE A 40 -0.21 -3.66 1.49
CA ILE A 40 0.27 -2.45 0.86
C ILE A 40 0.70 -1.45 1.91
N ALA A 41 1.65 -0.62 1.54
CA ALA A 41 2.16 0.46 2.37
C ALA A 41 2.41 1.65 1.48
N LEU A 42 2.10 2.84 2.00
CA LEU A 42 2.23 4.07 1.24
C LEU A 42 3.08 5.06 2.03
N TRP A 43 4.03 5.66 1.34
CA TRP A 43 4.87 6.72 1.90
C TRP A 43 4.59 8.01 1.13
N ARG A 44 4.50 9.09 1.88
CA ARG A 44 4.27 10.40 1.26
C ARG A 44 5.61 11.00 0.84
N ASN A 45 5.64 11.48 -0.38
CA ASN A 45 6.81 12.19 -0.91
C ASN A 45 6.38 13.58 -1.36
N GLU A 46 7.31 14.51 -1.25
CA GLU A 46 7.07 15.85 -1.71
C GLU A 46 8.32 16.34 -2.44
N SER A 47 8.11 16.78 -3.66
CA SER A 47 9.22 17.22 -4.49
C SER A 47 8.75 18.34 -5.38
N TYR A 48 9.47 19.46 -5.37
CA TYR A 48 9.14 20.61 -6.22
C TYR A 48 7.71 21.06 -6.03
N GLY A 49 7.23 21.04 -4.79
CA GLY A 49 5.89 21.47 -4.51
C GLY A 49 4.79 20.49 -4.89
N LYS A 50 5.16 19.32 -5.38
CA LYS A 50 4.19 18.29 -5.75
C LYS A 50 4.19 17.17 -4.74
N GLU A 51 3.00 16.73 -4.39
CA GLU A 51 2.82 15.65 -3.44
C GLU A 51 2.56 14.35 -4.17
N SER A 52 3.24 13.30 -3.78
CA SER A 52 3.01 12.00 -4.36
C SER A 52 3.21 10.95 -3.29
N PHE A 53 2.84 9.72 -3.62
CA PHE A 53 2.98 8.61 -2.70
C PHE A 53 3.74 7.48 -3.37
N SER A 54 4.65 6.89 -2.62
CA SER A 54 5.29 5.66 -3.04
C SER A 54 4.50 4.50 -2.46
N ILE A 55 4.23 3.51 -3.28
CA ILE A 55 3.40 2.38 -2.89
C ILE A 55 4.23 1.11 -2.99
N GLN A 56 4.21 0.34 -1.92
CA GLN A 56 4.88 -0.95 -1.91
C GLN A 56 3.84 -2.02 -1.65
N ALA A 57 3.86 -3.04 -2.47
CA ALA A 57 2.95 -4.18 -2.32
C ALA A 57 3.77 -5.40 -1.98
N THR A 58 3.32 -6.13 -0.98
CA THR A 58 4.00 -7.32 -0.52
C THR A 58 3.01 -8.47 -0.52
N LYS A 59 3.38 -9.54 -1.17
CA LYS A 59 2.51 -10.71 -1.21
C LYS A 59 2.47 -11.35 0.17
N VAL A 60 1.28 -11.63 0.63
CA VAL A 60 1.08 -12.28 1.92
C VAL A 60 0.89 -13.77 1.69
N THR A 61 1.74 -14.58 2.28
CA THR A 61 1.59 -16.02 2.21
C THR A 61 1.24 -16.55 3.57
N ASP A 62 0.31 -17.45 3.60
CA ASP A 62 -0.11 -18.12 4.81
C ASP A 62 0.73 -19.33 5.02
N GLU A 63 1.97 -19.11 5.34
CA GLU A 63 2.76 -20.27 5.67
C GLU A 63 2.71 -20.47 7.11
N GLU A 64 2.40 -21.47 7.52
CA GLU A 64 2.25 -21.65 8.77
C GLU A 64 3.27 -21.78 9.54
N GLU A 65 3.63 -21.32 9.86
CA GLU A 65 4.43 -21.41 10.43
C GLU A 65 4.71 -21.33 11.21
N GLN A 66 4.55 -21.33 11.25
CA GLN A 66 4.73 -21.31 11.82
C GLN A 66 4.88 -21.38 12.54
#